data_dd556a521156685c410f628e89d67159
#
_entry.id   dd556a521156685c410f628e89d67159
#
_cell.length_a   1.000
_cell.length_b   1.000
_cell.length_c   1.000
_cell.angle_alpha   90.00
_cell.angle_beta   90.00
_cell.angle_gamma   90.00
#
_symmetry.space_group_name_H-M   'P 1'
#
loop_
_entity.id
_entity.type
_entity.pdbx_description
1 polymer ?
#
loop_
_entity_poly.entity_id
_entity_poly.type
_entity_poly.pdbx_seq_one_letter_code
_entity_poly.pdbx_strand_id
1 'polypeptide(L)'
;METKSTLYNEFPLFLKRYFSYKVQKISLNAGFTCPNRDGNKGVGGCTYCNNQTFNPDYCRTEKSITRQLEEGKQFFAHKYPEMKYLAYFQAYTNTYGELEDLKRKYEEALSADGVVGLVIGTRPDCMPDSLLDYLEEMNRHTFLLVEYGIESTDDKTLCRINRGHTFHAAADTVERTASRGILTGGHVILGLPGETHENIVAQAGVLSRLPLTTLKMHQLQLIRGTRMALEYRQHPEDFHLFGVEEYIDLVIDYIEHLRPNLVLERFVSQSPKELLIAPDWGLKNYEFNHRVQKRMKELGAYQGKKYEM
;
A
#
# COMPACT_ATOMS: atom_id res chain seq x y z
N MET A 1 -33.01 1.95 12.13
CA MET A 1 -32.08 1.90 11.00
C MET A 1 -31.18 0.71 11.23
N GLU A 2 -31.42 -0.38 10.54
CA GLU A 2 -30.50 -1.53 10.57
C GLU A 2 -29.13 -1.08 10.09
N THR A 3 -28.13 -1.12 10.96
CA THR A 3 -26.74 -0.96 10.59
C THR A 3 -26.42 -2.07 9.60
N LYS A 4 -26.31 -1.73 8.31
CA LYS A 4 -25.76 -2.66 7.31
C LYS A 4 -24.46 -3.19 7.90
N SER A 5 -24.46 -4.44 8.34
CA SER A 5 -23.26 -5.13 8.77
C SER A 5 -22.28 -5.08 7.60
N THR A 6 -21.23 -4.29 7.72
CA THR A 6 -20.17 -4.24 6.73
C THR A 6 -19.39 -5.54 6.80
N LEU A 7 -19.17 -6.19 5.67
CA LEU A 7 -18.44 -7.47 5.60
C LEU A 7 -17.00 -7.34 6.10
N TYR A 8 -16.43 -6.15 5.95
CA TYR A 8 -15.09 -5.76 6.43
C TYR A 8 -15.03 -4.24 6.65
N ASN A 9 -14.02 -3.75 7.36
CA ASN A 9 -13.80 -2.33 7.59
C ASN A 9 -13.22 -1.66 6.33
N GLU A 10 -14.02 -0.87 5.66
CA GLU A 10 -13.65 -0.19 4.41
C GLU A 10 -12.93 1.14 4.66
N PHE A 11 -11.84 1.39 3.95
CA PHE A 11 -11.08 2.64 4.04
C PHE A 11 -11.92 3.90 3.78
N PRO A 12 -12.85 3.95 2.81
CA PRO A 12 -13.72 5.12 2.63
C PRO A 12 -14.61 5.42 3.85
N LEU A 13 -15.05 4.39 4.59
CA LEU A 13 -15.81 4.57 5.82
C LEU A 13 -14.91 5.02 6.97
N PHE A 14 -13.68 4.53 7.04
CA PHE A 14 -12.68 4.99 7.99
C PHE A 14 -12.39 6.49 7.82
N LEU A 15 -12.19 6.98 6.60
CA LEU A 15 -11.94 8.39 6.33
C LEU A 15 -13.09 9.32 6.78
N LYS A 16 -14.34 8.83 6.82
CA LYS A 16 -15.49 9.61 7.35
C LYS A 16 -15.40 9.92 8.84
N ARG A 17 -14.51 9.24 9.59
CA ARG A 17 -14.25 9.57 11.00
C ARG A 17 -13.43 10.85 11.16
N TYR A 18 -12.69 11.25 10.10
CA TYR A 18 -11.81 12.41 10.08
C TYR A 18 -12.38 13.55 9.24
N PHE A 19 -13.16 13.23 8.20
CA PHE A 19 -13.61 14.20 7.21
C PHE A 19 -15.11 14.08 6.97
N SER A 20 -15.81 15.22 7.01
CA SER A 20 -17.24 15.31 6.68
C SER A 20 -17.51 15.35 5.16
N TYR A 21 -16.47 15.48 4.36
CA TYR A 21 -16.50 15.57 2.89
C TYR A 21 -15.73 14.39 2.27
N LYS A 22 -15.90 14.25 0.96
CA LYS A 22 -15.18 13.20 0.22
C LYS A 22 -13.70 13.55 0.07
N VAL A 23 -12.85 12.55 0.31
CA VAL A 23 -11.39 12.71 0.21
C VAL A 23 -10.85 11.70 -0.80
N GLN A 24 -9.93 12.15 -1.66
CA GLN A 24 -9.24 11.35 -2.67
C GLN A 24 -7.73 11.46 -2.50
N LYS A 25 -7.01 10.34 -2.58
CA LYS A 25 -5.55 10.33 -2.66
C LYS A 25 -5.11 10.80 -4.05
N ILE A 26 -4.16 11.74 -4.12
CA ILE A 26 -3.44 12.14 -5.34
C ILE A 26 -2.01 11.63 -5.21
N SER A 27 -1.62 10.70 -6.07
CA SER A 27 -0.24 10.16 -6.09
C SER A 27 0.76 11.23 -6.50
N LEU A 28 1.92 11.22 -5.86
CA LEU A 28 3.04 12.13 -6.10
C LEU A 28 4.33 11.35 -6.33
N ASN A 29 5.16 11.89 -7.21
CA ASN A 29 6.54 11.48 -7.38
C ASN A 29 7.46 12.66 -7.05
N ALA A 30 8.00 12.67 -5.85
CA ALA A 30 8.83 13.76 -5.34
C ALA A 30 10.32 13.60 -5.64
N GLY A 31 10.69 12.71 -6.56
CA GLY A 31 12.06 12.50 -6.99
C GLY A 31 12.93 11.72 -6.00
N PHE A 32 12.32 11.02 -5.06
CA PHE A 32 13.06 10.15 -4.14
C PHE A 32 13.67 8.94 -4.85
N THR A 33 14.69 8.35 -4.23
CA THR A 33 15.28 7.08 -4.64
C THR A 33 14.96 5.96 -3.63
N CYS A 34 15.65 4.85 -3.75
CA CYS A 34 15.50 3.71 -2.85
C CYS A 34 16.89 3.16 -2.47
N PRO A 35 17.22 3.01 -1.18
CA PRO A 35 18.53 2.52 -0.74
C PRO A 35 18.82 1.09 -1.19
N ASN A 36 17.79 0.34 -1.59
CA ASN A 36 17.94 -0.99 -2.20
C ASN A 36 18.29 -0.92 -3.71
N ARG A 37 18.43 0.29 -4.29
CA ARG A 37 18.78 0.53 -5.69
C ARG A 37 20.07 1.31 -5.86
N ASP A 38 20.34 2.27 -4.99
CA ASP A 38 21.47 3.20 -5.08
C ASP A 38 22.77 2.68 -4.45
N GLY A 39 22.75 1.48 -3.89
CA GLY A 39 23.92 0.82 -3.31
C GLY A 39 24.07 1.00 -1.80
N ASN A 40 23.25 1.81 -1.14
CA ASN A 40 23.39 2.01 0.31
C ASN A 40 22.99 0.78 1.13
N LYS A 41 21.96 0.04 0.69
CA LYS A 41 21.54 -1.23 1.32
C LYS A 41 21.55 -2.40 0.35
N GLY A 42 21.41 -2.14 -0.94
CA GLY A 42 21.38 -3.17 -1.97
C GLY A 42 21.44 -2.55 -3.36
N VAL A 43 21.57 -3.41 -4.37
CA VAL A 43 21.66 -3.03 -5.77
C VAL A 43 20.53 -3.65 -6.56
N GLY A 44 19.97 -2.92 -7.51
CA GLY A 44 18.92 -3.38 -8.43
C GLY A 44 17.49 -3.36 -7.90
N GLY A 45 17.29 -3.16 -6.59
CA GLY A 45 15.96 -3.09 -5.97
C GLY A 45 15.31 -4.46 -5.75
N CYS A 46 14.06 -4.44 -5.27
CA CYS A 46 13.25 -5.65 -5.15
C CYS A 46 13.01 -6.27 -6.53
N THR A 47 12.98 -7.60 -6.62
CA THR A 47 12.91 -8.32 -7.90
C THR A 47 11.66 -8.03 -8.72
N TYR A 48 10.55 -7.67 -8.06
CA TYR A 48 9.25 -7.36 -8.66
C TYR A 48 9.07 -5.87 -9.02
N CYS A 49 9.95 -4.97 -8.52
CA CYS A 49 9.68 -3.55 -8.46
C CYS A 49 9.95 -2.82 -9.79
N ASN A 50 8.90 -2.19 -10.34
CA ASN A 50 8.99 -1.18 -11.39
C ASN A 50 8.11 0.01 -11.01
N ASN A 51 8.73 1.13 -10.63
CA ASN A 51 8.00 2.33 -10.17
C ASN A 51 7.15 3.02 -11.25
N GLN A 52 7.38 2.72 -12.53
CA GLN A 52 6.54 3.24 -13.62
C GLN A 52 5.08 2.77 -13.51
N THR A 53 4.83 1.65 -12.82
CA THR A 53 3.47 1.11 -12.61
C THR A 53 2.61 1.96 -11.67
N PHE A 54 3.21 2.84 -10.88
CA PHE A 54 2.52 3.63 -9.83
C PHE A 54 2.43 5.11 -10.18
N ASN A 55 3.00 5.55 -11.30
CA ASN A 55 3.06 6.95 -11.70
C ASN A 55 2.04 7.25 -12.79
N PRO A 56 0.89 7.89 -12.47
CA PRO A 56 0.06 8.51 -13.49
C PRO A 56 0.85 9.55 -14.30
N ASP A 57 0.38 9.90 -15.49
CA ASP A 57 1.08 10.82 -16.41
C ASP A 57 1.43 12.19 -15.82
N TYR A 58 0.67 12.63 -14.82
CA TYR A 58 0.95 13.88 -14.12
C TYR A 58 2.08 13.76 -13.07
N CYS A 59 2.39 12.53 -12.59
CA CYS A 59 3.43 12.26 -11.59
C CYS A 59 4.82 12.18 -12.23
N ARG A 60 5.39 13.32 -12.62
CA ARG A 60 6.74 13.40 -13.20
C ARG A 60 7.65 14.22 -12.32
N THR A 61 8.88 13.73 -12.11
CA THR A 61 9.89 14.36 -11.25
C THR A 61 10.32 15.75 -11.70
N GLU A 62 10.14 16.08 -12.98
CA GLU A 62 10.42 17.40 -13.55
C GLU A 62 9.39 18.46 -13.12
N LYS A 63 8.25 18.03 -12.55
CA LYS A 63 7.20 18.92 -12.05
C LYS A 63 7.34 19.10 -10.54
N SER A 64 7.07 20.31 -10.04
CA SER A 64 6.94 20.55 -8.59
C SER A 64 5.79 19.71 -7.99
N ILE A 65 5.82 19.49 -6.70
CA ILE A 65 4.75 18.79 -5.96
C ILE A 65 3.43 19.51 -6.15
N THR A 66 3.44 20.85 -6.04
CA THR A 66 2.26 21.70 -6.28
C THR A 66 1.68 21.45 -7.67
N ARG A 67 2.52 21.41 -8.71
CA ARG A 67 2.07 21.19 -10.10
C ARG A 67 1.46 19.80 -10.28
N GLN A 68 2.07 18.76 -9.70
CA GLN A 68 1.51 17.41 -9.73
C GLN A 68 0.15 17.34 -9.02
N LEU A 69 -0.02 18.05 -7.89
CA LEU A 69 -1.29 18.14 -7.18
C LEU A 69 -2.36 18.83 -8.02
N GLU A 70 -2.04 19.96 -8.66
CA GLU A 70 -2.98 20.67 -9.53
C GLU A 70 -3.48 19.81 -10.69
N GLU A 71 -2.58 19.13 -11.39
CA GLU A 71 -2.93 18.24 -12.49
C GLU A 71 -3.69 17.00 -11.99
N GLY A 72 -3.31 16.45 -10.85
CA GLY A 72 -4.03 15.37 -10.19
C GLY A 72 -5.46 15.76 -9.79
N LYS A 73 -5.68 16.99 -9.28
CA LYS A 73 -7.00 17.52 -8.99
C LYS A 73 -7.85 17.60 -10.26
N GLN A 74 -7.29 18.12 -11.36
CA GLN A 74 -7.99 18.19 -12.64
C GLN A 74 -8.43 16.81 -13.15
N PHE A 75 -7.58 15.79 -12.96
CA PHE A 75 -7.90 14.41 -13.32
C PHE A 75 -9.14 13.88 -12.57
N PHE A 76 -9.35 14.31 -11.32
CA PHE A 76 -10.47 13.86 -10.49
C PHE A 76 -11.66 14.83 -10.48
N ALA A 77 -11.49 16.10 -10.89
CA ALA A 77 -12.48 17.18 -10.76
C ALA A 77 -13.83 16.89 -11.41
N HIS A 78 -13.85 16.11 -12.50
CA HIS A 78 -15.09 15.75 -13.19
C HIS A 78 -16.03 14.84 -12.41
N LYS A 79 -15.55 14.23 -11.30
CA LYS A 79 -16.34 13.28 -10.53
C LYS A 79 -17.09 13.89 -9.35
N TYR A 80 -16.50 14.89 -8.68
CA TYR A 80 -17.06 15.42 -7.42
C TYR A 80 -16.56 16.87 -7.18
N PRO A 81 -17.44 17.90 -7.26
CA PRO A 81 -17.03 19.30 -7.15
C PRO A 81 -16.41 19.72 -5.80
N GLU A 82 -16.86 19.11 -4.69
CA GLU A 82 -16.43 19.47 -3.32
C GLU A 82 -15.42 18.50 -2.70
N MET A 83 -14.65 17.81 -3.55
CA MET A 83 -13.67 16.86 -3.08
C MET A 83 -12.43 17.55 -2.50
N LYS A 84 -11.91 17.05 -1.37
CA LYS A 84 -10.60 17.39 -0.84
C LYS A 84 -9.60 16.26 -1.08
N TYR A 85 -8.32 16.49 -0.81
CA TYR A 85 -7.29 15.59 -1.27
C TYR A 85 -6.29 15.25 -0.18
N LEU A 86 -5.81 14.01 -0.19
CA LEU A 86 -4.61 13.59 0.52
C LEU A 86 -3.44 13.55 -0.48
N ALA A 87 -2.38 14.26 -0.19
CA ALA A 87 -1.16 14.19 -0.97
C ALA A 87 -0.47 12.85 -0.67
N TYR A 88 -0.37 11.98 -1.67
CA TYR A 88 0.15 10.62 -1.49
C TYR A 88 1.54 10.48 -2.14
N PHE A 89 2.57 10.55 -1.32
CA PHE A 89 3.93 10.25 -1.70
C PHE A 89 4.07 8.73 -1.89
N GLN A 90 4.05 8.27 -3.11
CA GLN A 90 3.95 6.83 -3.43
C GLN A 90 5.21 6.25 -4.06
N ALA A 91 5.86 6.98 -4.96
CA ALA A 91 6.98 6.47 -5.74
C ALA A 91 8.25 6.32 -4.89
N TYR A 92 8.90 5.16 -4.95
CA TYR A 92 10.15 4.84 -4.24
C TYR A 92 10.03 4.85 -2.71
N THR A 93 11.03 5.45 -2.00
CA THR A 93 11.13 5.47 -0.54
C THR A 93 11.04 6.91 -0.07
N ASN A 94 9.85 7.33 0.30
CA ASN A 94 9.54 8.74 0.52
C ASN A 94 9.98 9.30 1.89
N THR A 95 10.73 8.54 2.66
CA THR A 95 11.40 8.95 3.90
C THR A 95 12.93 8.82 3.80
N TYR A 96 13.44 8.53 2.61
CA TYR A 96 14.85 8.37 2.35
C TYR A 96 15.43 9.62 1.71
N GLY A 97 16.04 10.46 2.51
CA GLY A 97 16.62 11.74 2.12
C GLY A 97 17.04 12.57 3.32
N GLU A 98 17.62 13.73 3.07
CA GLU A 98 17.96 14.70 4.11
C GLU A 98 16.69 15.27 4.74
N LEU A 99 16.67 15.39 6.08
CA LEU A 99 15.49 15.77 6.85
C LEU A 99 14.86 17.08 6.38
N GLU A 100 15.68 18.10 6.11
CA GLU A 100 15.17 19.40 5.67
C GLU A 100 14.57 19.37 4.25
N ASP A 101 15.08 18.51 3.36
CA ASP A 101 14.46 18.30 2.04
C ASP A 101 13.13 17.56 2.14
N LEU A 102 13.04 16.56 3.03
CA LEU A 102 11.79 15.85 3.35
C LEU A 102 10.73 16.84 3.88
N LYS A 103 11.09 17.65 4.89
CA LYS A 103 10.20 18.65 5.47
C LYS A 103 9.67 19.61 4.40
N ARG A 104 10.56 20.20 3.62
CA ARG A 104 10.20 21.14 2.55
C ARG A 104 9.20 20.55 1.57
N LYS A 105 9.38 19.28 1.17
CA LYS A 105 8.48 18.57 0.25
C LYS A 105 7.12 18.28 0.86
N TYR A 106 7.08 17.87 2.12
CA TYR A 106 5.80 17.62 2.81
C TYR A 106 5.03 18.93 3.04
N GLU A 107 5.71 20.00 3.44
CA GLU A 107 5.12 21.33 3.65
C GLU A 107 4.62 21.94 2.33
N GLU A 108 5.36 21.77 1.22
CA GLU A 108 4.89 22.16 -0.12
C GLU A 108 3.58 21.45 -0.46
N ALA A 109 3.47 20.16 -0.20
CA ALA A 109 2.25 19.40 -0.46
C ALA A 109 1.07 19.88 0.40
N LEU A 110 1.31 20.14 1.69
CA LEU A 110 0.27 20.62 2.62
C LEU A 110 -0.18 22.05 2.34
N SER A 111 0.68 22.90 1.77
CA SER A 111 0.34 24.27 1.40
C SER A 111 -0.57 24.37 0.18
N ALA A 112 -0.71 23.29 -0.59
CA ALA A 112 -1.54 23.29 -1.79
C ALA A 112 -3.04 23.31 -1.42
N ASP A 113 -3.79 24.21 -2.08
CA ASP A 113 -5.23 24.38 -1.82
C ASP A 113 -5.99 23.05 -1.92
N GLY A 114 -6.90 22.80 -0.96
CA GLY A 114 -7.73 21.61 -0.91
C GLY A 114 -7.01 20.32 -0.49
N VAL A 115 -5.72 20.37 -0.15
CA VAL A 115 -5.00 19.26 0.50
C VAL A 115 -5.29 19.30 2.00
N VAL A 116 -5.73 18.19 2.56
CA VAL A 116 -6.18 18.08 3.96
C VAL A 116 -5.36 17.06 4.77
N GLY A 117 -4.27 16.56 4.20
CA GLY A 117 -3.37 15.64 4.88
C GLY A 117 -2.43 14.92 3.94
N LEU A 118 -1.54 14.11 4.53
CA LEU A 118 -0.53 13.35 3.82
C LEU A 118 -0.73 11.84 3.97
N VAL A 119 -0.34 11.13 2.95
CA VAL A 119 -0.06 9.68 2.99
C VAL A 119 1.36 9.48 2.47
N ILE A 120 2.20 8.81 3.26
CA ILE A 120 3.63 8.62 2.95
C ILE A 120 3.89 7.13 2.81
N GLY A 121 4.04 6.67 1.56
CA GLY A 121 4.46 5.30 1.27
C GLY A 121 5.98 5.17 1.35
N THR A 122 6.48 4.22 2.14
CA THR A 122 7.92 4.10 2.37
C THR A 122 8.36 2.68 2.73
N ARG A 123 9.68 2.52 2.84
CA ARG A 123 10.30 1.31 3.39
C ARG A 123 10.38 1.44 4.92
N PRO A 124 10.12 0.34 5.67
CA PRO A 124 10.19 0.40 7.12
C PRO A 124 11.61 0.69 7.64
N ASP A 125 12.64 0.20 6.97
CA ASP A 125 14.04 0.39 7.34
C ASP A 125 14.63 1.78 6.99
N CYS A 126 13.76 2.72 6.59
CA CYS A 126 14.12 4.11 6.24
C CYS A 126 13.32 5.13 7.06
N MET A 127 13.13 4.87 8.35
CA MET A 127 12.39 5.76 9.26
C MET A 127 13.26 6.10 10.48
N PRO A 128 14.15 7.11 10.38
CA PRO A 128 14.97 7.56 11.52
C PRO A 128 14.13 8.30 12.55
N ASP A 129 14.57 8.30 13.80
CA ASP A 129 13.85 8.95 14.91
C ASP A 129 13.66 10.44 14.69
N SER A 130 14.65 11.14 14.15
CA SER A 130 14.56 12.57 13.84
C SER A 130 13.42 12.91 12.87
N LEU A 131 13.14 12.01 11.91
CA LEU A 131 12.00 12.16 11.02
C LEU A 131 10.69 11.81 11.74
N LEU A 132 10.68 10.76 12.58
CA LEU A 132 9.50 10.42 13.39
C LEU A 132 9.11 11.56 14.33
N ASP A 133 10.08 12.24 14.95
CA ASP A 133 9.82 13.41 15.82
C ASP A 133 9.12 14.53 15.04
N TYR A 134 9.58 14.81 13.82
CA TYR A 134 8.95 15.79 12.96
C TYR A 134 7.54 15.36 12.50
N LEU A 135 7.37 14.09 12.13
CA LEU A 135 6.07 13.55 11.71
C LEU A 135 5.07 13.50 12.87
N GLU A 136 5.53 13.27 14.10
CA GLU A 136 4.69 13.34 15.30
C GLU A 136 4.15 14.76 15.51
N GLU A 137 4.99 15.79 15.37
CA GLU A 137 4.54 17.18 15.46
C GLU A 137 3.57 17.53 14.35
N MET A 138 3.86 17.13 13.11
CA MET A 138 2.96 17.31 11.98
C MET A 138 1.59 16.63 12.22
N ASN A 139 1.58 15.43 12.78
CA ASN A 139 0.37 14.65 13.05
C ASN A 139 -0.60 15.32 14.04
N ARG A 140 -0.12 16.26 14.87
CA ARG A 140 -0.98 17.04 15.79
C ARG A 140 -1.87 18.04 15.07
N HIS A 141 -1.53 18.43 13.84
CA HIS A 141 -2.16 19.51 13.11
C HIS A 141 -2.77 19.08 11.77
N THR A 142 -2.45 17.88 11.28
CA THR A 142 -2.95 17.39 9.99
C THR A 142 -3.18 15.88 10.01
N PHE A 143 -4.00 15.39 9.09
CA PHE A 143 -4.15 13.96 8.90
C PHE A 143 -2.86 13.38 8.30
N LEU A 144 -2.28 12.41 8.98
CA LEU A 144 -1.06 11.73 8.55
C LEU A 144 -1.24 10.22 8.61
N LEU A 145 -0.96 9.53 7.51
CA LEU A 145 -0.89 8.08 7.42
C LEU A 145 0.46 7.68 6.81
N VAL A 146 1.25 6.90 7.54
CA VAL A 146 2.51 6.34 7.01
C VAL A 146 2.26 4.89 6.60
N GLU A 147 2.49 4.58 5.33
CA GLU A 147 2.26 3.26 4.74
C GLU A 147 3.59 2.54 4.49
N TYR A 148 3.79 1.42 5.15
CA TYR A 148 5.01 0.62 5.06
C TYR A 148 4.85 -0.54 4.09
N GLY A 149 5.76 -0.64 3.12
CA GLY A 149 5.90 -1.83 2.28
C GLY A 149 6.48 -2.99 3.10
N ILE A 150 5.64 -3.76 3.74
CA ILE A 150 6.01 -4.98 4.48
C ILE A 150 6.27 -6.11 3.49
N GLU A 151 5.40 -6.27 2.53
CA GLU A 151 5.33 -7.19 1.40
C GLU A 151 5.06 -8.65 1.79
N SER A 152 5.76 -9.20 2.79
CA SER A 152 5.55 -10.53 3.39
C SER A 152 5.98 -10.53 4.85
N THR A 153 5.44 -11.45 5.66
CA THR A 153 5.91 -11.68 7.04
C THR A 153 6.95 -12.79 7.13
N ASP A 154 7.28 -13.44 6.02
CA ASP A 154 8.30 -14.50 5.95
C ASP A 154 9.64 -13.93 5.43
N ASP A 155 10.67 -14.00 6.27
CA ASP A 155 12.01 -13.50 5.93
C ASP A 155 12.66 -14.30 4.77
N LYS A 156 12.27 -15.55 4.54
CA LYS A 156 12.74 -16.31 3.38
C LYS A 156 12.17 -15.71 2.10
N THR A 157 10.87 -15.40 2.08
CA THR A 157 10.20 -14.70 0.99
C THR A 157 10.81 -13.32 0.77
N LEU A 158 11.03 -12.53 1.85
CA LEU A 158 11.67 -11.22 1.76
C LEU A 158 13.08 -11.29 1.17
N CYS A 159 13.88 -12.27 1.57
CA CYS A 159 15.19 -12.54 0.98
C CYS A 159 15.08 -12.91 -0.51
N ARG A 160 14.16 -13.82 -0.86
CA ARG A 160 13.90 -14.29 -2.23
C ARG A 160 13.58 -13.15 -3.19
N ILE A 161 12.80 -12.17 -2.74
CA ILE A 161 12.43 -11.00 -3.55
C ILE A 161 13.42 -9.84 -3.44
N ASN A 162 14.58 -10.04 -2.82
CA ASN A 162 15.61 -9.00 -2.58
C ASN A 162 15.02 -7.77 -1.88
N ARG A 163 14.21 -7.97 -0.82
CA ARG A 163 13.56 -6.84 -0.12
C ARG A 163 14.56 -5.97 0.65
N GLY A 164 15.64 -6.58 1.19
CA GLY A 164 16.74 -5.89 1.87
C GLY A 164 16.44 -5.44 3.30
N HIS A 165 15.33 -5.91 3.89
CA HIS A 165 15.03 -5.83 5.33
C HIS A 165 14.28 -7.07 5.76
N THR A 166 14.26 -7.34 7.06
CA THR A 166 13.51 -8.43 7.69
C THR A 166 12.11 -7.99 8.10
N PHE A 167 11.22 -8.96 8.38
CA PHE A 167 9.92 -8.68 8.96
C PHE A 167 10.05 -8.03 10.36
N HIS A 168 11.02 -8.44 11.15
CA HIS A 168 11.29 -7.83 12.46
C HIS A 168 11.57 -6.32 12.35
N ALA A 169 12.38 -5.89 11.38
CA ALA A 169 12.63 -4.47 11.16
C ALA A 169 11.35 -3.71 10.74
N ALA A 170 10.45 -4.37 10.00
CA ALA A 170 9.17 -3.78 9.65
C ALA A 170 8.24 -3.65 10.87
N ALA A 171 8.16 -4.68 11.71
CA ALA A 171 7.36 -4.70 12.94
C ALA A 171 7.82 -3.61 13.91
N ASP A 172 9.12 -3.53 14.22
CA ASP A 172 9.72 -2.50 15.07
C ASP A 172 9.33 -1.08 14.60
N THR A 173 9.49 -0.82 13.31
CA THR A 173 9.19 0.52 12.78
C THR A 173 7.70 0.85 12.82
N VAL A 174 6.82 -0.12 12.57
CA VAL A 174 5.37 0.07 12.73
C VAL A 174 5.04 0.40 14.17
N GLU A 175 5.61 -0.32 15.14
CA GLU A 175 5.40 -0.08 16.58
C GLU A 175 5.91 1.31 17.00
N ARG A 176 7.12 1.68 16.60
CA ARG A 176 7.70 3.00 16.89
C ARG A 176 6.87 4.15 16.31
N THR A 177 6.32 3.97 15.12
CA THR A 177 5.47 4.98 14.48
C THR A 177 4.11 5.07 15.15
N ALA A 178 3.48 3.94 15.43
CA ALA A 178 2.17 3.90 16.07
C ALA A 178 2.22 4.40 17.54
N SER A 179 3.32 4.14 18.28
CA SER A 179 3.50 4.64 19.64
C SER A 179 3.55 6.17 19.74
N ARG A 180 3.84 6.86 18.62
CA ARG A 180 3.78 8.33 18.50
C ARG A 180 2.40 8.85 18.07
N GLY A 181 1.38 7.98 18.05
CA GLY A 181 0.01 8.34 17.67
C GLY A 181 -0.18 8.54 16.17
N ILE A 182 0.82 8.22 15.34
CA ILE A 182 0.74 8.32 13.88
C ILE A 182 0.01 7.11 13.32
N LEU A 183 -0.94 7.32 12.40
CA LEU A 183 -1.64 6.23 11.73
C LEU A 183 -0.65 5.44 10.86
N THR A 184 -0.69 4.11 10.98
CA THR A 184 0.21 3.21 10.26
C THR A 184 -0.57 2.33 9.29
N GLY A 185 -0.04 2.17 8.09
CA GLY A 185 -0.55 1.26 7.07
C GLY A 185 0.48 0.20 6.69
N GLY A 186 0.02 -0.99 6.32
CA GLY A 186 0.84 -2.05 5.77
C GLY A 186 0.50 -2.31 4.30
N HIS A 187 1.50 -2.61 3.49
CA HIS A 187 1.32 -3.17 2.14
C HIS A 187 1.86 -4.60 2.14
N VAL A 188 1.12 -5.54 1.55
CA VAL A 188 1.55 -6.91 1.34
C VAL A 188 1.21 -7.39 -0.06
N ILE A 189 2.05 -8.28 -0.59
CA ILE A 189 1.86 -8.92 -1.88
C ILE A 189 1.50 -10.37 -1.62
N LEU A 190 0.34 -10.81 -2.08
CA LEU A 190 -0.10 -12.20 -1.95
C LEU A 190 0.32 -13.00 -3.17
N GLY A 191 0.93 -14.16 -2.93
CA GLY A 191 1.41 -15.07 -3.97
C GLY A 191 2.83 -14.79 -4.45
N LEU A 192 3.69 -14.30 -3.56
CA LEU A 192 5.13 -14.20 -3.84
C LEU A 192 5.72 -15.62 -4.05
N PRO A 193 6.79 -15.75 -4.86
CA PRO A 193 7.38 -17.05 -5.17
C PRO A 193 7.76 -17.84 -3.91
N GLY A 194 7.29 -19.08 -3.83
CA GLY A 194 7.53 -20.00 -2.71
C GLY A 194 6.49 -19.94 -1.59
N GLU A 195 5.53 -19.01 -1.64
CA GLU A 195 4.43 -18.97 -0.66
C GLU A 195 3.30 -19.94 -1.05
N THR A 196 2.84 -20.75 -0.08
CA THR A 196 1.63 -21.57 -0.22
C THR A 196 0.40 -20.81 0.26
N HIS A 197 -0.80 -21.30 -0.06
CA HIS A 197 -2.06 -20.71 0.43
C HIS A 197 -2.04 -20.56 1.97
N GLU A 198 -1.67 -21.63 2.66
CA GLU A 198 -1.61 -21.65 4.12
C GLU A 198 -0.63 -20.64 4.68
N ASN A 199 0.56 -20.51 4.05
CA ASN A 199 1.57 -19.56 4.47
C ASN A 199 1.08 -18.12 4.27
N ILE A 200 0.39 -17.84 3.15
CA ILE A 200 -0.19 -16.53 2.88
C ILE A 200 -1.26 -16.19 3.94
N VAL A 201 -2.19 -17.10 4.20
CA VAL A 201 -3.27 -16.88 5.18
C VAL A 201 -2.73 -16.71 6.59
N ALA A 202 -1.70 -17.47 6.97
CA ALA A 202 -1.06 -17.32 8.29
C ALA A 202 -0.47 -15.93 8.54
N GLN A 203 -0.06 -15.21 7.50
CA GLN A 203 0.43 -13.83 7.62
C GLN A 203 -0.64 -12.87 8.18
N ALA A 204 -1.94 -13.14 7.95
CA ALA A 204 -3.02 -12.33 8.47
C ALA A 204 -3.01 -12.26 10.01
N GLY A 205 -2.79 -13.39 10.68
CA GLY A 205 -2.65 -13.45 12.14
C GLY A 205 -1.41 -12.70 12.63
N VAL A 206 -0.29 -12.81 11.92
CA VAL A 206 0.95 -12.09 12.25
C VAL A 206 0.76 -10.58 12.15
N LEU A 207 0.21 -10.09 11.05
CA LEU A 207 -0.06 -8.67 10.83
C LEU A 207 -1.11 -8.10 11.80
N SER A 208 -2.07 -8.94 12.22
CA SER A 208 -3.10 -8.54 13.17
C SER A 208 -2.55 -8.21 14.58
N ARG A 209 -1.36 -8.69 14.92
CA ARG A 209 -0.67 -8.35 16.17
C ARG A 209 0.03 -6.99 16.12
N LEU A 210 0.31 -6.47 14.93
CA LEU A 210 0.93 -5.15 14.77
C LEU A 210 -0.11 -4.03 14.94
N PRO A 211 0.27 -2.85 15.44
CA PRO A 211 -0.61 -1.70 15.60
C PRO A 211 -0.91 -0.99 14.27
N LEU A 212 -1.18 -1.76 13.21
CA LEU A 212 -1.55 -1.23 11.90
C LEU A 212 -2.97 -0.65 11.94
N THR A 213 -3.18 0.53 11.40
CA THR A 213 -4.50 1.13 11.18
C THR A 213 -5.13 0.62 9.89
N THR A 214 -4.33 0.53 8.83
CA THR A 214 -4.80 0.13 7.50
C THR A 214 -3.94 -0.99 6.92
N LEU A 215 -4.55 -1.77 6.03
CA LEU A 215 -3.84 -2.79 5.24
C LEU A 215 -4.25 -2.69 3.77
N LYS A 216 -3.25 -2.69 2.90
CA LYS A 216 -3.37 -2.90 1.46
C LYS A 216 -2.79 -4.25 1.11
N MET A 217 -3.55 -5.05 0.42
CA MET A 217 -3.07 -6.27 -0.21
C MET A 217 -3.24 -6.18 -1.72
N HIS A 218 -2.41 -6.89 -2.42
CA HIS A 218 -2.59 -7.09 -3.84
C HIS A 218 -1.89 -8.37 -4.30
N GLN A 219 -2.39 -8.91 -5.40
CA GLN A 219 -1.79 -10.06 -6.06
C GLN A 219 -0.38 -9.74 -6.55
N LEU A 220 0.46 -10.76 -6.60
CA LEU A 220 1.69 -10.66 -7.37
C LEU A 220 1.37 -10.30 -8.83
N GLN A 221 2.07 -9.29 -9.35
CA GLN A 221 2.06 -8.95 -10.77
C GLN A 221 3.46 -9.07 -11.36
N LEU A 222 3.57 -9.76 -12.46
CA LEU A 222 4.81 -9.84 -13.25
C LEU A 222 4.87 -8.66 -14.21
N ILE A 223 5.83 -7.79 -13.99
CA ILE A 223 5.96 -6.51 -14.69
C ILE A 223 7.18 -6.54 -15.62
N ARG A 224 7.02 -6.05 -16.83
CA ARG A 224 8.11 -5.94 -17.82
C ARG A 224 9.27 -5.13 -17.25
N GLY A 225 10.50 -5.56 -17.57
CA GLY A 225 11.73 -4.89 -17.13
C GLY A 225 12.12 -5.20 -15.68
N THR A 226 11.43 -6.09 -14.98
CA THR A 226 11.82 -6.56 -13.65
C THR A 226 12.64 -7.84 -13.71
N ARG A 227 13.49 -8.08 -12.67
CA ARG A 227 14.21 -9.36 -12.52
C ARG A 227 13.26 -10.53 -12.40
N MET A 228 12.15 -10.35 -11.67
CA MET A 228 11.14 -11.38 -11.48
C MET A 228 10.48 -11.79 -12.80
N ALA A 229 10.27 -10.86 -13.73
CA ALA A 229 9.77 -11.17 -15.06
C ALA A 229 10.77 -12.00 -15.91
N LEU A 230 12.07 -11.78 -15.74
CA LEU A 230 13.11 -12.59 -16.37
C LEU A 230 13.15 -13.99 -15.78
N GLU A 231 13.07 -14.09 -14.47
CA GLU A 231 13.05 -15.34 -13.72
C GLU A 231 11.82 -16.19 -14.09
N TYR A 232 10.64 -15.59 -14.14
CA TYR A 232 9.43 -16.28 -14.60
C TYR A 232 9.55 -16.88 -16.01
N ARG A 233 10.27 -16.22 -16.91
CA ARG A 233 10.50 -16.77 -18.26
C ARG A 233 11.41 -18.00 -18.27
N GLN A 234 12.34 -18.08 -17.32
CA GLN A 234 13.29 -19.17 -17.19
C GLN A 234 12.74 -20.34 -16.37
N HIS A 235 11.98 -20.03 -15.33
CA HIS A 235 11.45 -20.96 -14.34
C HIS A 235 9.99 -20.63 -14.02
N PRO A 236 9.04 -20.77 -14.97
CA PRO A 236 7.63 -20.48 -14.74
C PRO A 236 7.00 -21.38 -13.65
N GLU A 237 7.56 -22.57 -13.45
CA GLU A 237 7.16 -23.55 -12.42
C GLU A 237 7.33 -23.04 -10.99
N ASP A 238 8.20 -22.07 -10.76
CA ASP A 238 8.43 -21.45 -9.42
C ASP A 238 7.33 -20.45 -9.03
N PHE A 239 6.40 -20.15 -9.93
CA PHE A 239 5.40 -19.10 -9.75
C PHE A 239 3.98 -19.66 -9.81
N HIS A 240 3.23 -19.45 -8.75
CA HIS A 240 1.79 -19.67 -8.77
C HIS A 240 1.07 -18.35 -9.04
N LEU A 241 0.58 -18.16 -10.25
CA LEU A 241 -0.20 -16.98 -10.62
C LEU A 241 -1.69 -17.30 -10.52
N PHE A 242 -2.34 -16.76 -9.50
CA PHE A 242 -3.74 -17.02 -9.22
C PHE A 242 -4.68 -16.63 -10.37
N GLY A 243 -5.68 -17.46 -10.62
CA GLY A 243 -6.89 -17.07 -11.34
C GLY A 243 -7.76 -16.12 -10.50
N VAL A 244 -8.71 -15.43 -11.15
CA VAL A 244 -9.56 -14.43 -10.46
C VAL A 244 -10.32 -15.04 -9.28
N GLU A 245 -11.02 -16.15 -9.51
CA GLU A 245 -11.88 -16.77 -8.49
C GLU A 245 -11.05 -17.37 -7.35
N GLU A 246 -9.93 -17.99 -7.69
CA GLU A 246 -8.97 -18.51 -6.71
C GLU A 246 -8.41 -17.40 -5.82
N TYR A 247 -8.06 -16.25 -6.41
CA TYR A 247 -7.59 -15.10 -5.63
C TYR A 247 -8.69 -14.47 -4.80
N ILE A 248 -9.95 -14.46 -5.27
CA ILE A 248 -11.09 -14.03 -4.46
C ILE A 248 -11.23 -14.91 -3.22
N ASP A 249 -11.18 -16.23 -3.36
CA ASP A 249 -11.30 -17.16 -2.25
C ASP A 249 -10.12 -17.02 -1.28
N LEU A 250 -8.88 -16.82 -1.76
CA LEU A 250 -7.71 -16.51 -0.94
C LEU A 250 -7.89 -15.20 -0.15
N VAL A 251 -8.34 -14.13 -0.80
CA VAL A 251 -8.56 -12.83 -0.16
C VAL A 251 -9.63 -12.95 0.94
N ILE A 252 -10.69 -13.71 0.71
CA ILE A 252 -11.75 -13.93 1.70
C ILE A 252 -11.20 -14.68 2.90
N ASP A 253 -10.45 -15.77 2.68
CA ASP A 253 -9.84 -16.54 3.76
C ASP A 253 -8.85 -15.68 4.57
N TYR A 254 -8.06 -14.86 3.88
CA TYR A 254 -7.17 -13.90 4.52
C TYR A 254 -7.94 -12.90 5.40
N ILE A 255 -9.04 -12.32 4.89
CA ILE A 255 -9.89 -11.36 5.61
C ILE A 255 -10.52 -11.99 6.86
N GLU A 256 -10.96 -13.25 6.78
CA GLU A 256 -11.52 -13.97 7.92
C GLU A 256 -10.52 -14.13 9.08
N HIS A 257 -9.21 -14.20 8.79
CA HIS A 257 -8.14 -14.32 9.78
C HIS A 257 -7.58 -12.98 10.28
N LEU A 258 -7.97 -11.85 9.67
CA LEU A 258 -7.57 -10.52 10.14
C LEU A 258 -8.37 -10.09 11.36
N ARG A 259 -7.75 -9.36 12.30
CA ARG A 259 -8.46 -8.76 13.42
C ARG A 259 -9.61 -7.85 12.94
N PRO A 260 -10.77 -7.82 13.66
CA PRO A 260 -11.98 -7.14 13.17
C PRO A 260 -11.86 -5.63 12.96
N ASN A 261 -10.94 -4.95 13.65
CA ASN A 261 -10.81 -3.48 13.61
C ASN A 261 -9.75 -2.95 12.62
N LEU A 262 -9.05 -3.83 11.88
CA LEU A 262 -8.11 -3.43 10.84
C LEU A 262 -8.87 -2.89 9.62
N VAL A 263 -8.46 -1.75 9.09
CA VAL A 263 -9.11 -1.12 7.94
C VAL A 263 -8.50 -1.63 6.64
N LEU A 264 -9.34 -2.12 5.73
CA LEU A 264 -8.90 -2.67 4.45
C LEU A 264 -9.06 -1.62 3.34
N GLU A 265 -7.96 -1.34 2.64
CA GLU A 265 -7.94 -0.27 1.65
C GLU A 265 -8.09 -0.78 0.22
N ARG A 266 -7.40 -1.87 -0.12
CA ARG A 266 -7.36 -2.40 -1.47
C ARG A 266 -7.01 -3.89 -1.47
N PHE A 267 -7.55 -4.65 -2.42
CA PHE A 267 -7.29 -6.08 -2.58
C PHE A 267 -6.51 -6.44 -3.84
N VAL A 268 -6.46 -5.54 -4.83
CA VAL A 268 -5.78 -5.76 -6.11
C VAL A 268 -5.00 -4.53 -6.54
N SER A 269 -3.91 -4.74 -7.25
CA SER A 269 -3.18 -3.68 -7.95
C SER A 269 -3.53 -3.70 -9.44
N GLN A 270 -3.48 -2.53 -10.06
CA GLN A 270 -3.62 -2.36 -11.51
C GLN A 270 -2.36 -1.72 -12.04
N SER A 271 -1.76 -2.36 -13.03
CA SER A 271 -0.61 -1.84 -13.75
C SER A 271 -0.99 -1.48 -15.18
N PRO A 272 -0.29 -0.53 -15.82
CA PRO A 272 -0.46 -0.26 -17.24
C PRO A 272 -0.33 -1.54 -18.08
N LYS A 273 -1.24 -1.71 -19.04
CA LYS A 273 -1.30 -2.95 -19.86
C LYS A 273 -0.01 -3.25 -20.62
N GLU A 274 0.68 -2.20 -21.04
CA GLU A 274 1.97 -2.29 -21.73
C GLU A 274 3.09 -2.83 -20.85
N LEU A 275 2.98 -2.66 -19.54
CA LEU A 275 3.96 -3.15 -18.57
C LEU A 275 3.57 -4.50 -17.95
N LEU A 276 2.28 -4.81 -17.88
CA LEU A 276 1.80 -6.05 -17.25
C LEU A 276 2.09 -7.27 -18.14
N ILE A 277 2.70 -8.31 -17.55
CA ILE A 277 2.88 -9.61 -18.18
C ILE A 277 1.77 -10.56 -17.72
N ALA A 278 1.60 -10.72 -16.42
CA ALA A 278 0.62 -11.61 -15.80
C ALA A 278 0.43 -11.28 -14.30
N PRO A 279 -0.70 -11.68 -13.69
CA PRO A 279 -1.94 -12.07 -14.34
C PRO A 279 -2.68 -10.83 -14.90
N ASP A 280 -3.27 -10.94 -16.06
CA ASP A 280 -4.20 -9.92 -16.58
C ASP A 280 -5.64 -10.44 -16.46
N TRP A 281 -6.35 -9.95 -15.47
CA TRP A 281 -7.74 -10.34 -15.24
C TRP A 281 -8.76 -9.44 -15.94
N GLY A 282 -8.31 -8.33 -16.55
CA GLY A 282 -9.18 -7.36 -17.21
C GLY A 282 -10.18 -6.65 -16.28
N LEU A 283 -10.05 -6.79 -14.96
CA LEU A 283 -10.98 -6.25 -13.97
C LEU A 283 -10.47 -4.94 -13.37
N LYS A 284 -11.39 -4.00 -13.13
CA LYS A 284 -11.13 -2.81 -12.33
C LYS A 284 -11.27 -3.12 -10.84
N ASN A 285 -10.60 -2.33 -9.99
CA ASN A 285 -10.63 -2.51 -8.52
C ASN A 285 -12.05 -2.60 -7.96
N TYR A 286 -12.99 -1.77 -8.43
CA TYR A 286 -14.36 -1.79 -7.93
C TYR A 286 -15.13 -3.06 -8.35
N GLU A 287 -14.84 -3.62 -9.55
CA GLU A 287 -15.45 -4.86 -10.03
C GLU A 287 -14.94 -6.05 -9.22
N PHE A 288 -13.63 -6.07 -8.93
CA PHE A 288 -13.04 -7.08 -8.05
C PHE A 288 -13.66 -7.01 -6.65
N ASN A 289 -13.68 -5.82 -6.03
CA ASN A 289 -14.29 -5.65 -4.70
C ASN A 289 -15.75 -6.09 -4.66
N HIS A 290 -16.51 -5.81 -5.71
CA HIS A 290 -17.91 -6.28 -5.81
C HIS A 290 -18.00 -7.80 -5.82
N ARG A 291 -17.12 -8.49 -6.56
CA ARG A 291 -17.07 -9.97 -6.59
C ARG A 291 -16.70 -10.53 -5.22
N VAL A 292 -15.68 -9.96 -4.54
CA VAL A 292 -15.32 -10.35 -3.16
C VAL A 292 -16.52 -10.21 -2.23
N GLN A 293 -17.20 -9.06 -2.22
CA GLN A 293 -18.35 -8.83 -1.36
C GLN A 293 -19.51 -9.78 -1.66
N LYS A 294 -19.77 -10.07 -2.94
CA LYS A 294 -20.78 -11.06 -3.34
C LYS A 294 -20.44 -12.45 -2.80
N ARG A 295 -19.20 -12.88 -3.03
CA ARG A 295 -18.71 -14.20 -2.61
C ARG A 295 -18.69 -14.33 -1.07
N MET A 296 -18.29 -13.29 -0.34
CA MET A 296 -18.36 -13.27 1.13
C MET A 296 -19.80 -13.47 1.64
N LYS A 297 -20.80 -12.85 1.01
CA LYS A 297 -22.21 -13.03 1.37
C LYS A 297 -22.67 -14.48 1.13
N GLU A 298 -22.29 -15.07 0.00
CA GLU A 298 -22.61 -16.46 -0.33
C GLU A 298 -22.04 -17.44 0.70
N LEU A 299 -20.81 -17.15 1.20
CA LEU A 299 -20.10 -17.99 2.18
C LEU A 299 -20.46 -17.66 3.65
N GLY A 300 -21.23 -16.60 3.90
CA GLY A 300 -21.44 -16.07 5.26
C GLY A 300 -20.10 -15.66 5.92
N ALA A 301 -19.15 -15.16 5.11
CA ALA A 301 -17.83 -14.73 5.54
C ALA A 301 -17.84 -13.27 5.98
N TYR A 302 -17.05 -12.93 6.98
CA TYR A 302 -16.82 -11.58 7.44
C TYR A 302 -15.42 -11.44 8.07
N GLN A 303 -14.91 -10.23 8.14
CA GLN A 303 -13.62 -9.96 8.74
C GLN A 303 -13.56 -10.39 10.20
N GLY A 304 -12.56 -11.18 10.53
CA GLY A 304 -12.33 -11.65 11.89
C GLY A 304 -13.11 -12.93 12.27
N LYS A 305 -13.83 -13.55 11.35
CA LYS A 305 -14.60 -14.78 11.62
C LYS A 305 -13.73 -15.92 12.15
N LYS A 306 -12.47 -15.98 11.69
CA LYS A 306 -11.47 -17.00 12.09
C LYS A 306 -10.28 -16.38 12.85
N TYR A 307 -10.40 -15.13 13.28
CA TYR A 307 -9.33 -14.47 14.03
C TYR A 307 -9.24 -15.04 15.44
N GLU A 308 -8.05 -15.55 15.78
CA GLU A 308 -7.69 -16.02 17.11
C GLU A 308 -6.74 -15.01 17.77
N MET A 309 -7.04 -14.61 19.02
CA MET A 309 -6.23 -13.68 19.82
C MET A 309 -4.97 -14.37 20.38
#